data_77b50c57f1f1d1e6d313d8ba64928ac1
#
_entry.id   77b50c57f1f1d1e6d313d8ba64928ac1
#
_cell.length_a   1.000
_cell.length_b   1.000
_cell.length_c   1.000
_cell.angle_alpha   90.00
_cell.angle_beta   90.00
_cell.angle_gamma   90.00
#
_symmetry.space_group_name_H-M   'P 1'
#
loop_
_entity.id
_entity.type
_entity.pdbx_description
1 polymer ?
#
loop_
_entity_poly.entity_id
_entity_poly.type
_entity_poly.pdbx_seq_one_letter_code
_entity_poly.pdbx_strand_id
1 'polypeptide(L)'
;MPLKSLLAAYAAQSGRYDELLGEARHPRAHWDAFLHALASRGAGSLGDTLALTEREVRENGITYNVYADPQGMDRPWQVDPLPLLLPAQEWRAIEEGIAQRAELLNRVLADVYGEQELLRTGAIPPAA
;
A
#
# COMPACT_ATOMS: atom_id res chain seq x y z
N MET A 1 -24.37 -1.89 -8.88
CA MET A 1 -24.60 -2.32 -7.48
C MET A 1 -24.69 -1.08 -6.62
N PRO A 2 -25.70 -0.86 -5.78
CA PRO A 2 -25.72 0.32 -4.95
C PRO A 2 -24.57 0.28 -3.95
N LEU A 3 -23.95 1.43 -3.67
CA LEU A 3 -22.82 1.58 -2.74
C LEU A 3 -23.08 0.88 -1.39
N LYS A 4 -24.33 0.96 -0.89
CA LYS A 4 -24.74 0.29 0.35
C LYS A 4 -24.55 -1.23 0.33
N SER A 5 -24.76 -1.90 -0.81
CA SER A 5 -24.59 -3.36 -0.89
C SER A 5 -23.11 -3.76 -1.00
N LEU A 6 -22.28 -2.92 -1.60
CA LEU A 6 -20.84 -3.12 -1.65
C LEU A 6 -20.22 -2.99 -0.24
N LEU A 7 -20.62 -1.96 0.50
CA LEU A 7 -20.18 -1.75 1.88
C LEU A 7 -20.77 -2.77 2.87
N ALA A 8 -21.99 -3.28 2.62
CA ALA A 8 -22.60 -4.30 3.47
C ALA A 8 -21.85 -5.64 3.47
N ALA A 9 -21.21 -5.97 2.34
CA ALA A 9 -20.39 -7.17 2.22
C ALA A 9 -18.97 -6.99 2.79
N TYR A 10 -18.57 -5.75 3.08
CA TYR A 10 -17.25 -5.46 3.60
C TYR A 10 -17.19 -5.70 5.12
N ALA A 11 -16.33 -6.62 5.54
CA ALA A 11 -16.12 -6.97 6.94
C ALA A 11 -14.83 -6.32 7.47
N ALA A 12 -14.95 -5.17 8.12
CA ALA A 12 -13.83 -4.56 8.84
C ALA A 12 -13.36 -5.48 9.98
N GLN A 13 -12.05 -5.67 10.10
CA GLN A 13 -11.46 -6.46 11.17
C GLN A 13 -11.44 -5.66 12.47
N SER A 14 -12.01 -6.23 13.53
CA SER A 14 -11.99 -5.60 14.85
C SER A 14 -10.56 -5.44 15.38
N GLY A 15 -10.28 -4.28 15.98
CA GLY A 15 -8.99 -3.98 16.60
C GLY A 15 -7.86 -3.63 15.61
N ARG A 16 -8.17 -3.51 14.33
CA ARG A 16 -7.23 -3.04 13.30
C ARG A 16 -7.69 -1.72 12.70
N TYR A 17 -6.72 -0.92 12.26
CA TYR A 17 -7.00 0.27 11.47
C TYR A 17 -7.61 -0.16 10.13
N ASP A 18 -8.67 0.53 9.73
CA ASP A 18 -9.36 0.30 8.48
C ASP A 18 -9.21 1.54 7.59
N GLU A 19 -8.67 1.34 6.39
CA GLU A 19 -8.40 2.42 5.45
C GLU A 19 -9.68 2.98 4.82
N LEU A 20 -10.68 2.14 4.63
CA LEU A 20 -11.94 2.50 4.01
C LEU A 20 -12.92 3.11 5.03
N LEU A 21 -13.06 2.44 6.17
CA LEU A 21 -14.06 2.78 7.17
C LEU A 21 -13.43 3.53 8.35
N GLY A 22 -14.05 4.65 8.71
CA GLY A 22 -13.78 5.36 9.94
C GLY A 22 -14.64 4.88 11.12
N GLU A 23 -14.75 5.71 12.13
CA GLU A 23 -15.65 5.52 13.26
C GLU A 23 -17.09 5.34 12.77
N ALA A 24 -17.89 4.58 13.53
CA ALA A 24 -19.28 4.25 13.18
C ALA A 24 -19.47 3.55 11.82
N ARG A 25 -18.42 2.95 11.26
CA ARG A 25 -18.45 2.19 9.99
C ARG A 25 -18.89 3.01 8.78
N HIS A 26 -18.65 4.32 8.79
CA HIS A 26 -18.83 5.16 7.61
C HIS A 26 -17.53 5.25 6.80
N PRO A 27 -17.63 5.32 5.46
CA PRO A 27 -16.45 5.57 4.64
C PRO A 27 -15.75 6.86 5.06
N ARG A 28 -14.42 6.86 5.03
CA ARG A 28 -13.64 8.07 5.27
C ARG A 28 -13.87 9.06 4.13
N ALA A 29 -13.84 10.35 4.43
CA ALA A 29 -14.21 11.40 3.47
C ALA A 29 -13.43 11.35 2.15
N HIS A 30 -12.16 10.97 2.16
CA HIS A 30 -11.36 10.86 0.94
C HIS A 30 -11.76 9.70 0.03
N TRP A 31 -12.56 8.74 0.52
CA TRP A 31 -13.11 7.65 -0.28
C TRP A 31 -14.43 8.02 -0.99
N ASP A 32 -15.11 9.08 -0.55
CA ASP A 32 -16.46 9.39 -1.04
C ASP A 32 -16.52 9.57 -2.57
N ALA A 33 -15.63 10.38 -3.13
CA ALA A 33 -15.60 10.64 -4.56
C ALA A 33 -15.34 9.35 -5.37
N PHE A 34 -14.39 8.52 -4.92
CA PHE A 34 -14.06 7.25 -5.56
C PHE A 34 -15.24 6.27 -5.50
N LEU A 35 -15.83 6.10 -4.32
CA LEU A 35 -16.97 5.19 -4.13
C LEU A 35 -18.20 5.62 -4.93
N HIS A 36 -18.48 6.92 -5.04
CA HIS A 36 -19.56 7.44 -5.89
C HIS A 36 -19.26 7.19 -7.37
N ALA A 37 -18.04 7.43 -7.82
CA ALA A 37 -17.64 7.14 -9.19
C ALA A 37 -17.73 5.64 -9.50
N LEU A 38 -17.32 4.77 -8.59
CA LEU A 38 -17.44 3.32 -8.72
C LEU A 38 -18.91 2.89 -8.79
N ALA A 39 -19.76 3.42 -7.91
CA ALA A 39 -21.18 3.12 -7.88
C ALA A 39 -21.92 3.56 -9.15
N SER A 40 -21.50 4.68 -9.77
CA SER A 40 -22.12 5.20 -11.00
C SER A 40 -21.83 4.35 -12.24
N ARG A 41 -20.77 3.54 -12.22
CA ARG A 41 -20.40 2.66 -13.36
C ARG A 41 -21.27 1.40 -13.49
N GLY A 42 -22.08 1.06 -12.49
CA GLY A 42 -22.98 -0.09 -12.52
C GLY A 42 -22.43 -1.36 -11.89
N ALA A 43 -23.29 -2.36 -11.71
CA ALA A 43 -23.02 -3.56 -10.91
C ALA A 43 -21.94 -4.51 -11.47
N GLY A 44 -21.72 -4.51 -12.79
CA GLY A 44 -20.72 -5.37 -13.45
C GLY A 44 -19.31 -4.78 -13.50
N SER A 45 -19.20 -3.46 -13.31
CA SER A 45 -18.00 -2.72 -13.69
C SER A 45 -16.72 -3.08 -12.93
N LEU A 46 -16.81 -3.51 -11.67
CA LEU A 46 -15.63 -3.91 -10.91
C LEU A 46 -15.12 -5.28 -11.39
N GLY A 47 -16.03 -6.25 -11.58
CA GLY A 47 -15.66 -7.56 -12.13
C GLY A 47 -15.11 -7.45 -13.55
N ASP A 48 -15.73 -6.62 -14.38
CA ASP A 48 -15.25 -6.35 -15.74
C ASP A 48 -13.87 -5.67 -15.73
N THR A 49 -13.65 -4.73 -14.82
CA THR A 49 -12.36 -4.05 -14.66
C THR A 49 -11.28 -5.04 -14.20
N LEU A 50 -11.58 -5.92 -13.25
CA LEU A 50 -10.66 -6.95 -12.80
C LEU A 50 -10.28 -7.90 -13.95
N ALA A 51 -11.29 -8.42 -14.66
CA ALA A 51 -11.06 -9.31 -15.80
C ALA A 51 -10.24 -8.65 -16.92
N LEU A 52 -10.50 -7.37 -17.20
CA LEU A 52 -9.71 -6.59 -18.15
C LEU A 52 -8.25 -6.43 -17.67
N THR A 53 -8.07 -6.06 -16.40
CA THR A 53 -6.73 -5.87 -15.81
C THR A 53 -5.93 -7.18 -15.85
N GLU A 54 -6.53 -8.30 -15.47
CA GLU A 54 -5.89 -9.61 -15.54
C GLU A 54 -5.49 -10.02 -16.96
N ARG A 55 -6.35 -9.69 -17.93
CA ARG A 55 -6.06 -9.93 -19.34
C ARG A 55 -4.89 -9.07 -19.82
N GLU A 56 -4.90 -7.77 -19.54
CA GLU A 56 -3.82 -6.84 -19.88
C GLU A 56 -2.48 -7.27 -19.28
N VAL A 57 -2.47 -7.65 -18.00
CA VAL A 57 -1.27 -8.15 -17.34
C VAL A 57 -0.71 -9.38 -18.05
N ARG A 58 -1.58 -10.32 -18.44
CA ARG A 58 -1.19 -11.56 -19.11
C ARG A 58 -0.74 -11.31 -20.55
N GLU A 59 -1.47 -10.49 -21.31
CA GLU A 59 -1.16 -10.17 -22.71
C GLU A 59 0.14 -9.38 -22.85
N ASN A 60 0.43 -8.51 -21.90
CA ASN A 60 1.68 -7.73 -21.87
C ASN A 60 2.85 -8.47 -21.21
N GLY A 61 2.67 -9.73 -20.78
CA GLY A 61 3.72 -10.52 -20.18
C GLY A 61 4.28 -9.91 -18.88
N ILE A 62 3.46 -9.20 -18.12
CA ILE A 62 3.87 -8.59 -16.86
C ILE A 62 3.92 -9.67 -15.79
N THR A 63 5.10 -10.27 -15.63
CA THR A 63 5.33 -11.39 -14.71
C THR A 63 6.44 -11.04 -13.72
N TYR A 64 6.53 -11.81 -12.65
CA TYR A 64 7.66 -11.79 -11.73
C TYR A 64 8.19 -13.20 -11.49
N ASN A 65 9.49 -13.31 -11.33
CA ASN A 65 10.14 -14.57 -11.08
C ASN A 65 10.06 -14.94 -9.61
N VAL A 66 9.50 -16.09 -9.30
CA VAL A 66 9.58 -16.70 -7.98
C VAL A 66 10.62 -17.82 -8.05
N TYR A 67 11.80 -17.54 -7.51
CA TYR A 67 12.86 -18.53 -7.45
C TYR A 67 12.42 -19.72 -6.57
N ALA A 68 12.61 -20.93 -7.10
CA ALA A 68 12.25 -22.19 -6.44
C ALA A 68 10.73 -22.46 -6.28
N ASP A 69 9.87 -21.84 -7.06
CA ASP A 69 8.45 -22.21 -7.10
C ASP A 69 8.22 -23.43 -7.98
N PRO A 70 7.62 -24.51 -7.44
CA PRO A 70 7.28 -25.71 -8.21
C PRO A 70 6.30 -25.45 -9.36
N GLN A 71 5.56 -24.34 -9.34
CA GLN A 71 4.58 -23.97 -10.36
C GLN A 71 5.16 -23.17 -11.53
N GLY A 72 6.47 -22.91 -11.51
CA GLY A 72 7.16 -22.17 -12.57
C GLY A 72 7.57 -20.75 -12.18
N MET A 73 8.46 -20.19 -13.00
CA MET A 73 9.08 -18.88 -12.72
C MET A 73 8.25 -17.69 -13.18
N ASP A 74 7.25 -17.90 -14.04
CA ASP A 74 6.46 -16.81 -14.63
C ASP A 74 5.10 -16.69 -13.96
N ARG A 75 5.04 -15.92 -12.87
CA ARG A 75 3.76 -15.55 -12.25
C ARG A 75 3.29 -14.22 -12.77
N PRO A 76 2.05 -14.12 -13.29
CA PRO A 76 1.44 -12.82 -13.59
C PRO A 76 1.33 -11.97 -12.33
N TRP A 77 1.60 -10.68 -12.46
CA TRP A 77 1.32 -9.73 -11.37
C TRP A 77 -0.16 -9.73 -11.05
N GLN A 78 -0.47 -9.76 -9.77
CA GLN A 78 -1.82 -9.53 -9.27
C GLN A 78 -1.98 -8.03 -9.01
N VAL A 79 -2.85 -7.40 -9.78
CA VAL A 79 -3.17 -5.98 -9.64
C VAL A 79 -4.55 -5.86 -9.02
N ASP A 80 -4.63 -5.18 -7.89
CA ASP A 80 -5.91 -4.87 -7.27
C ASP A 80 -6.57 -3.68 -8.01
N PRO A 81 -7.80 -3.84 -8.52
CA PRO A 81 -8.51 -2.75 -9.18
C PRO A 81 -9.00 -1.67 -8.21
N LEU A 82 -8.96 -1.94 -6.90
CA LEU A 82 -9.26 -0.97 -5.86
C LEU A 82 -7.96 -0.37 -5.32
N PRO A 83 -7.61 0.87 -5.68
CA PRO A 83 -6.37 1.48 -5.22
C PRO A 83 -6.45 1.81 -3.73
N LEU A 84 -5.32 1.78 -3.03
CA LEU A 84 -5.20 2.38 -1.72
C LEU A 84 -5.22 3.92 -1.89
N LEU A 85 -6.19 4.58 -1.26
CA LEU A 85 -6.33 6.02 -1.31
C LEU A 85 -5.71 6.65 -0.06
N LEU A 86 -4.66 7.42 -0.24
CA LEU A 86 -4.02 8.19 0.82
C LEU A 86 -4.39 9.67 0.67
N PRO A 87 -5.02 10.30 1.67
CA PRO A 87 -5.28 11.73 1.63
C PRO A 87 -3.98 12.53 1.68
N ALA A 88 -3.94 13.68 1.02
CA ALA A 88 -2.74 14.52 0.92
C ALA A 88 -2.16 14.94 2.27
N GLN A 89 -2.98 15.04 3.31
CA GLN A 89 -2.53 15.37 4.65
C GLN A 89 -1.77 14.20 5.30
N GLU A 90 -2.29 12.97 5.16
CA GLU A 90 -1.60 11.77 5.65
C GLU A 90 -0.31 11.52 4.88
N TRP A 91 -0.35 11.71 3.55
CA TRP A 91 0.85 11.57 2.73
C TRP A 91 1.97 12.52 3.17
N ARG A 92 1.65 13.79 3.47
CA ARG A 92 2.65 14.74 3.98
C ARG A 92 3.30 14.28 5.28
N ALA A 93 2.51 13.78 6.23
CA ALA A 93 3.06 13.26 7.48
C ALA A 93 3.97 12.04 7.27
N ILE A 94 3.61 11.16 6.33
CA ILE A 94 4.42 10.01 5.93
C ILE A 94 5.74 10.49 5.27
N GLU A 95 5.65 11.41 4.32
CA GLU A 95 6.78 12.00 3.61
C GLU A 95 7.78 12.64 4.58
N GLU A 96 7.30 13.51 5.49
CA GLU A 96 8.12 14.14 6.51
C GLU A 96 8.81 13.11 7.41
N GLY A 97 8.06 12.08 7.84
CA GLY A 97 8.61 11.01 8.66
C GLY A 97 9.66 10.16 7.95
N ILE A 98 9.47 9.88 6.67
CA ILE A 98 10.45 9.14 5.85
C ILE A 98 11.70 10.00 5.62
N ALA A 99 11.53 11.27 5.25
CA ALA A 99 12.63 12.20 5.04
C ALA A 99 13.49 12.34 6.29
N GLN A 100 12.87 12.49 7.46
CA GLN A 100 13.60 12.54 8.75
C GLN A 100 14.42 11.28 9.00
N ARG A 101 13.87 10.10 8.74
CA ARG A 101 14.55 8.82 8.94
C ARG A 101 15.69 8.63 7.94
N ALA A 102 15.47 9.02 6.70
CA ALA A 102 16.52 8.97 5.67
C ALA A 102 17.69 9.87 6.02
N GLU A 103 17.43 11.09 6.48
CA GLU A 103 18.46 12.01 6.95
C GLU A 103 19.22 11.47 8.17
N LEU A 104 18.49 10.89 9.14
CA LEU A 104 19.12 10.25 10.30
C LEU A 104 20.05 9.11 9.86
N LEU A 105 19.59 8.21 9.01
CA LEU A 105 20.39 7.10 8.50
C LEU A 105 21.62 7.58 7.73
N ASN A 106 21.46 8.64 6.93
CA ASN A 106 22.58 9.24 6.21
C ASN A 106 23.65 9.78 7.16
N ARG A 107 23.26 10.45 8.25
CA ARG A 107 24.20 10.93 9.29
C ARG A 107 24.86 9.78 10.03
N VAL A 108 24.11 8.72 10.36
CA VAL A 108 24.66 7.52 10.99
C VAL A 108 25.72 6.88 10.09
N LEU A 109 25.42 6.72 8.79
CA LEU A 109 26.38 6.18 7.83
C LEU A 109 27.63 7.06 7.72
N ALA A 110 27.45 8.38 7.63
CA ALA A 110 28.57 9.31 7.57
C ALA A 110 29.49 9.20 8.81
N ASP A 111 28.91 9.05 10.00
CA ASP A 111 29.67 8.86 11.23
C ASP A 111 30.39 7.50 11.27
N VAL A 112 29.69 6.41 10.90
CA VAL A 112 30.28 5.05 10.91
C VAL A 112 31.47 4.93 9.96
N TYR A 113 31.41 5.58 8.79
CA TYR A 113 32.53 5.63 7.83
C TYR A 113 33.48 6.79 8.06
N GLY A 114 33.22 7.65 9.05
CA GLY A 114 34.01 8.80 9.42
C GLY A 114 34.63 8.70 10.82
N GLU A 115 34.25 9.60 11.72
CA GLU A 115 34.84 9.75 13.06
C GLU A 115 34.42 8.66 14.07
N GLN A 116 33.35 7.91 13.77
CA GLN A 116 32.83 6.81 14.59
C GLN A 116 32.45 7.23 16.02
N GLU A 117 31.94 8.44 16.17
CA GLU A 117 31.57 8.99 17.47
C GLU A 117 30.41 8.22 18.10
N LEU A 118 29.45 7.77 17.30
CA LEU A 118 28.31 6.97 17.76
C LEU A 118 28.74 5.61 18.33
N LEU A 119 29.80 5.02 17.78
CA LEU A 119 30.44 3.80 18.32
C LEU A 119 31.22 4.09 19.59
N ARG A 120 32.02 5.17 19.60
CA ARG A 120 32.86 5.55 20.78
C ARG A 120 31.99 5.92 21.98
N THR A 121 30.86 6.55 21.78
CA THR A 121 29.94 6.94 22.87
C THR A 121 28.96 5.82 23.27
N GLY A 122 28.97 4.70 22.56
CA GLY A 122 28.08 3.58 22.84
C GLY A 122 26.60 3.83 22.41
N ALA A 123 26.35 4.87 21.62
CA ALA A 123 25.03 5.14 21.05
C ALA A 123 24.59 4.05 20.04
N ILE A 124 25.57 3.44 19.38
CA ILE A 124 25.39 2.24 18.55
C ILE A 124 26.28 1.14 19.12
N PRO A 125 25.76 -0.09 19.32
CA PRO A 125 26.57 -1.19 19.80
C PRO A 125 27.62 -1.57 18.74
N PRO A 126 28.84 -1.96 19.15
CA PRO A 126 29.81 -2.50 18.21
C PRO A 126 29.27 -3.78 17.58
N ALA A 127 29.65 -4.04 16.33
CA ALA A 127 29.31 -5.30 15.67
C ALA A 127 29.90 -6.46 16.45
N ALA A 128 29.06 -7.48 16.72
CA ALA A 128 29.48 -8.72 17.40
C ALA A 128 30.28 -9.62 16.44
#